data_735be821070444d258d2549988ca8906
#
_entry.id   735be821070444d258d2549988ca8906
#
_cell.length_a   1.000
_cell.length_b   1.000
_cell.length_c   1.000
_cell.angle_alpha   90.00
_cell.angle_beta   90.00
_cell.angle_gamma   90.00
#
_symmetry.space_group_name_H-M   'P 1'
#
loop_
_entity.id
_entity.type
_entity.pdbx_description
1 polymer ?
#
loop_
_entity_poly.entity_id
_entity_poly.type
_entity_poly.pdbx_seq_one_letter_code
_entity_poly.pdbx_strand_id
1 'polypeptide(L)'
;GNWDWICLSPKKTMLPKEENYSAAHELKIIVFNKHDFIWAEEQAAKVGKDCFLYLQPEWSKRNEITPLIVEYVKQNPRWMISLQTHKYIDIP
;
A
#
# COMPACT_ATOMS: atom_id res chain seq x y z
N GLY A 1 18.75 17.44 -11.74
CA GLY A 1 18.74 16.33 -10.91
C GLY A 1 17.63 15.37 -11.23
N ASN A 2 18.00 14.16 -11.19
CA ASN A 2 17.03 13.10 -11.48
C ASN A 2 16.24 12.78 -10.24
N TRP A 3 14.97 12.86 -10.39
CA TRP A 3 14.05 12.49 -9.33
C TRP A 3 13.56 11.09 -9.56
N ASP A 4 14.10 10.17 -8.80
CA ASP A 4 13.63 8.80 -8.88
C ASP A 4 12.70 8.53 -7.71
N TRP A 5 11.42 8.61 -7.99
CA TRP A 5 10.42 8.30 -6.98
C TRP A 5 10.28 6.78 -6.91
N ILE A 6 10.68 6.22 -5.79
CA ILE A 6 10.67 4.77 -5.62
C ILE A 6 9.39 4.35 -4.92
N CYS A 7 8.54 3.61 -5.63
CA CYS A 7 7.31 3.05 -5.09
C CYS A 7 7.50 1.55 -4.97
N LEU A 8 7.38 1.03 -3.76
CA LEU A 8 7.46 -0.42 -3.53
C LEU A 8 6.06 -0.98 -3.36
N SER A 9 5.82 -2.11 -4.03
CA SER A 9 4.58 -2.87 -3.89
C SER A 9 4.93 -4.31 -3.57
N PRO A 10 5.31 -4.60 -2.33
CA PRO A 10 5.72 -5.96 -1.98
C PRO A 10 4.57 -6.95 -2.16
N LYS A 11 4.92 -8.14 -2.58
CA LYS A 11 3.98 -9.25 -2.69
C LYS A 11 4.49 -10.37 -1.82
N LYS A 12 3.57 -11.11 -1.21
CA LYS A 12 3.97 -12.20 -0.31
C LYS A 12 4.82 -13.26 -1.01
N THR A 13 4.63 -13.41 -2.33
CA THR A 13 5.36 -14.38 -3.12
C THR A 13 6.68 -13.83 -3.66
N MET A 14 6.87 -12.52 -3.61
CA MET A 14 8.10 -11.92 -4.14
C MET A 14 8.36 -10.62 -3.39
N LEU A 15 9.24 -10.70 -2.40
CA LEU A 15 9.57 -9.55 -1.56
C LEU A 15 10.73 -8.76 -2.17
N PRO A 16 10.71 -7.43 -2.06
CA PRO A 16 11.83 -6.59 -2.47
C PRO A 16 13.05 -6.87 -1.59
N LYS A 17 14.21 -6.47 -2.07
CA LYS A 17 15.40 -6.51 -1.26
C LYS A 17 15.31 -5.49 -0.13
N GLU A 18 15.96 -5.79 1.00
CA GLU A 18 15.89 -4.89 2.15
C GLU A 18 16.39 -3.49 1.84
N GLU A 19 17.42 -3.38 1.01
CA GLU A 19 17.96 -2.07 0.64
C GLU A 19 16.92 -1.22 -0.09
N ASN A 20 15.98 -1.84 -0.79
CA ASN A 20 14.93 -1.12 -1.49
C ASN A 20 13.92 -0.53 -0.52
N TYR A 21 13.70 -1.19 0.62
CA TYR A 21 12.80 -0.64 1.64
C TYR A 21 13.33 0.66 2.21
N SER A 22 14.64 0.73 2.47
CA SER A 22 15.20 1.95 3.04
C SER A 22 15.23 3.10 2.05
N ALA A 23 15.23 2.80 0.76
CA ALA A 23 15.24 3.81 -0.29
C ALA A 23 13.84 4.20 -0.76
N ALA A 24 12.80 3.53 -0.29
CA ALA A 24 11.45 3.74 -0.79
C ALA A 24 10.89 5.09 -0.36
N HIS A 25 10.23 5.75 -1.29
CA HIS A 25 9.49 6.98 -1.03
C HIS A 25 8.03 6.68 -0.76
N GLU A 26 7.55 5.57 -1.28
CA GLU A 26 6.15 5.19 -1.18
C GLU A 26 6.06 3.66 -1.04
N LEU A 27 5.24 3.22 -0.12
CA LEU A 27 4.97 1.80 0.07
C LEU A 27 3.49 1.58 -0.15
N LYS A 28 3.14 0.71 -1.09
CA LYS A 28 1.76 0.41 -1.41
C LYS A 28 1.51 -1.08 -1.15
N ILE A 29 0.57 -1.36 -0.27
CA ILE A 29 0.22 -2.74 0.08
C ILE A 29 -1.17 -3.05 -0.46
N ILE A 30 -1.26 -4.13 -1.23
CA ILE A 30 -2.54 -4.58 -1.76
C ILE A 30 -3.19 -5.49 -0.73
N VAL A 31 -4.41 -5.16 -0.34
CA VAL A 31 -5.13 -5.83 0.73
C VAL A 31 -6.23 -6.70 0.15
N PHE A 32 -6.17 -7.99 0.42
CA PHE A 32 -7.20 -8.96 0.04
C PHE A 32 -8.19 -9.22 1.19
N ASN A 33 -7.68 -9.19 2.43
CA ASN A 33 -8.50 -9.47 3.60
C ASN A 33 -7.89 -8.76 4.81
N LYS A 34 -8.57 -8.86 5.95
CA LYS A 34 -8.13 -8.14 7.14
C LYS A 34 -6.80 -8.61 7.70
N HIS A 35 -6.39 -9.83 7.39
CA HIS A 35 -5.08 -10.32 7.84
C HIS A 35 -3.94 -9.60 7.16
N ASP A 36 -4.19 -9.02 6.00
CA ASP A 36 -3.17 -8.31 5.26
C ASP A 36 -2.77 -7.00 5.95
N PHE A 37 -3.58 -6.49 6.88
CA PHE A 37 -3.18 -5.32 7.66
C PHE A 37 -1.98 -5.63 8.55
N ILE A 38 -1.92 -6.84 9.09
CA ILE A 38 -0.77 -7.26 9.90
C ILE A 38 0.47 -7.30 9.03
N TRP A 39 0.35 -7.91 7.87
CA TRP A 39 1.46 -7.98 6.93
C TRP A 39 1.90 -6.59 6.47
N ALA A 40 0.93 -5.70 6.25
CA ALA A 40 1.23 -4.33 5.86
C ALA A 40 2.07 -3.61 6.91
N GLU A 41 1.74 -3.80 8.19
CA GLU A 41 2.53 -3.19 9.26
C GLU A 41 3.94 -3.76 9.31
N GLU A 42 4.08 -5.06 9.03
CA GLU A 42 5.40 -5.67 8.97
C GLU A 42 6.25 -5.04 7.86
N GLN A 43 5.64 -4.78 6.71
CA GLN A 43 6.36 -4.13 5.62
C GLN A 43 6.66 -2.66 5.95
N ALA A 44 5.73 -1.99 6.59
CA ALA A 44 5.92 -0.59 6.97
C ALA A 44 7.06 -0.41 7.95
N ALA A 45 7.31 -1.40 8.80
CA ALA A 45 8.41 -1.34 9.73
C ALA A 45 9.78 -1.35 9.04
N LYS A 46 9.82 -1.74 7.79
CA LYS A 46 11.08 -1.83 7.03
C LYS A 46 11.44 -0.54 6.29
N VAL A 47 10.49 0.37 6.14
CA VAL A 47 10.72 1.62 5.41
C VAL A 47 10.98 2.77 6.37
N GLY A 48 11.49 3.88 5.85
CA GLY A 48 11.77 5.05 6.66
C GLY A 48 10.48 5.73 7.12
N LYS A 49 10.62 6.54 8.17
CA LYS A 49 9.47 7.24 8.74
C LYS A 49 8.86 8.27 7.79
N ASP A 50 9.63 8.72 6.81
CA ASP A 50 9.14 9.70 5.83
C ASP A 50 8.52 9.05 4.60
N CYS A 51 8.50 7.73 4.55
CA CYS A 51 7.91 7.01 3.44
C CYS A 51 6.39 7.11 3.51
N PHE A 52 5.75 7.38 2.38
CA PHE A 52 4.29 7.39 2.32
C PHE A 52 3.76 5.97 2.29
N LEU A 53 2.74 5.71 3.09
CA LEU A 53 2.16 4.38 3.22
C LEU A 53 0.75 4.37 2.64
N TYR A 54 0.52 3.46 1.71
CA TYR A 54 -0.78 3.31 1.05
C TYR A 54 -1.30 1.91 1.19
N LEU A 55 -2.60 1.80 1.48
CA LEU A 55 -3.32 0.54 1.42
C LEU A 55 -4.25 0.61 0.22
N GLN A 56 -4.18 -0.40 -0.62
CA GLN A 56 -5.00 -0.46 -1.82
C GLN A 56 -5.84 -1.73 -1.81
N PRO A 57 -7.16 -1.61 -2.01
CA PRO A 57 -7.99 -2.82 -2.08
C PRO A 57 -7.66 -3.60 -3.34
N GLU A 58 -7.56 -4.93 -3.21
CA GLU A 58 -7.45 -5.78 -4.38
C GLU A 58 -8.74 -5.61 -5.19
N TRP A 59 -8.60 -5.50 -6.51
CA TRP A 59 -9.73 -5.09 -7.36
C TRP A 59 -10.96 -5.98 -7.20
N SER A 60 -10.77 -7.31 -7.22
CA SER A 60 -11.89 -8.24 -7.12
C SER A 60 -12.55 -8.24 -5.75
N LYS A 61 -11.84 -7.74 -4.72
CA LYS A 61 -12.33 -7.69 -3.35
C LYS A 61 -12.68 -6.28 -2.89
N ARG A 62 -12.65 -5.32 -3.80
CA ARG A 62 -12.76 -3.90 -3.42
C ARG A 62 -14.02 -3.57 -2.64
N ASN A 63 -15.14 -4.19 -2.99
CA ASN A 63 -16.41 -3.90 -2.31
C ASN A 63 -16.42 -4.39 -0.87
N GLU A 64 -15.70 -5.47 -0.61
CA GLU A 64 -15.63 -6.04 0.73
C GLU A 64 -14.56 -5.39 1.57
N ILE A 65 -13.42 -5.08 0.97
CA ILE A 65 -12.24 -4.68 1.74
C ILE A 65 -12.11 -3.17 1.90
N THR A 66 -12.65 -2.38 0.97
CA THR A 66 -12.53 -0.93 1.04
C THR A 66 -13.06 -0.36 2.35
N PRO A 67 -14.25 -0.77 2.84
CA PRO A 67 -14.71 -0.25 4.13
C PRO A 67 -13.78 -0.57 5.28
N LEU A 68 -13.14 -1.73 5.24
CA LEU A 68 -12.17 -2.12 6.27
C LEU A 68 -10.93 -1.26 6.20
N ILE A 69 -10.47 -0.95 4.99
CA ILE A 69 -9.31 -0.07 4.81
C ILE A 69 -9.62 1.34 5.31
N VAL A 70 -10.81 1.86 5.00
CA VAL A 70 -11.21 3.19 5.45
C VAL A 70 -11.18 3.26 6.97
N GLU A 71 -11.74 2.25 7.65
CA GLU A 71 -11.70 2.21 9.11
C GLU A 71 -10.29 2.12 9.64
N TYR A 72 -9.48 1.29 9.01
CA TYR A 72 -8.09 1.13 9.44
C TYR A 72 -7.31 2.43 9.32
N VAL A 73 -7.49 3.14 8.21
CA VAL A 73 -6.78 4.41 7.98
C VAL A 73 -7.22 5.47 8.99
N LYS A 74 -8.49 5.48 9.37
CA LYS A 74 -8.97 6.41 10.41
C LYS A 74 -8.28 6.17 11.74
N GLN A 75 -8.02 4.91 12.08
CA GLN A 75 -7.39 4.54 13.34
C GLN A 75 -5.86 4.61 13.26
N ASN A 76 -5.32 4.58 12.06
CA ASN A 76 -3.88 4.58 11.82
C ASN A 76 -3.55 5.64 10.76
N PRO A 77 -3.55 6.93 11.15
CA PRO A 77 -3.46 8.02 10.16
C PRO A 77 -2.15 8.09 9.39
N ARG A 78 -1.17 7.29 9.75
CA ARG A 78 0.05 7.19 8.96
C ARG A 78 -0.23 6.56 7.59
N TRP A 79 -1.29 5.76 7.49
CA TRP A 79 -1.69 5.10 6.25
C TRP A 79 -2.69 5.96 5.49
N MET A 80 -2.64 5.84 4.16
CA MET A 80 -3.60 6.47 3.26
C MET A 80 -4.22 5.41 2.38
N ILE A 81 -5.43 5.66 1.90
CA ILE A 81 -6.06 4.74 0.97
C ILE A 81 -5.67 5.10 -0.46
N SER A 82 -5.32 4.09 -1.25
CA SER A 82 -5.03 4.26 -2.66
C SER A 82 -6.10 3.55 -3.46
N LEU A 83 -6.76 4.28 -4.35
CA LEU A 83 -7.81 3.72 -5.20
C LEU A 83 -7.32 3.63 -6.62
N GLN A 84 -7.77 2.59 -7.31
CA GLN A 84 -7.43 2.40 -8.72
C GLN A 84 -8.43 3.18 -9.57
N THR A 85 -8.32 4.50 -9.50
CA THR A 85 -9.32 5.39 -10.11
C THR A 85 -9.47 5.20 -11.61
N HIS A 86 -8.41 4.84 -12.29
CA HIS A 86 -8.49 4.64 -13.73
C HIS A 86 -9.44 3.50 -14.12
N LYS A 87 -9.67 2.56 -13.22
CA LYS A 87 -10.61 1.46 -13.46
C LYS A 87 -12.04 1.87 -13.20
N TYR A 88 -12.24 2.89 -12.38
CA TYR A 88 -13.58 3.39 -12.09
C TYR A 88 -14.08 4.34 -13.18
N ILE A 89 -13.17 5.08 -13.76
CA ILE A 89 -13.52 6.11 -14.73
C ILE A 89 -13.78 5.52 -16.10
N ASP A 90 -13.27 4.34 -16.35
CA ASP A 90 -13.42 3.65 -17.62
C ASP A 90 -12.97 4.53 -18.79
N ILE A 91 -11.80 5.07 -18.64
CA ILE A 91 -11.23 5.91 -19.67
C ILE A 91 -10.66 5.04 -20.77
N PRO A 92 -11.09 5.27 -22.00
CA PRO A 92 -10.56 4.49 -23.12
C PRO A 92 -9.09 4.75 -23.31
#